data_00d27a12b6c6138f8ddbf3b54f228e9c
#
_entry.id   00d27a12b6c6138f8ddbf3b54f228e9c
#
_cell.length_a   1.000
_cell.length_b   1.000
_cell.length_c   1.000
_cell.angle_alpha   90.00
_cell.angle_beta   90.00
_cell.angle_gamma   90.00
#
_symmetry.space_group_name_H-M   'P 1'
#
loop_
_entity.id
_entity.type
_entity.pdbx_description
1 polymer ?
#
loop_
_entity_poly.entity_id
_entity_poly.type
_entity_poly.pdbx_seq_one_letter_code
_entity_poly.pdbx_strand_id
1 'polypeptide(L)'
;MGLTALLASRLERQPVAFPPKYQYLRANIDRAMTEFEAIKARHSVRKYTDKPIETAKVATIRIAIENINAESGLNIQLVLDEPKAFSSGMWKYGQFSGVKNYFVMAGPKGNEAEEKIGYYGEKLVLLAQALGLNTCWVGLTYKKIPGTFTLRDGDSVHCVIALGYGTIPGVQHPQKPVENFYEADGVPPQWFMDGMDAALLAPTAINQQKFKFILHEGNKVETKTLFSMAGYTNIDLGIVKYHFEVAAGKENFTWL
;
A
#
# COMPACT_ATOMS: atom_id res chain seq x y z
N MET A 1 -27.62 -11.27 -42.69
CA MET A 1 -28.21 -11.89 -41.47
C MET A 1 -27.13 -12.76 -40.86
N GLY A 2 -26.55 -12.54 -39.71
CA GLY A 2 -26.71 -11.54 -38.66
C GLY A 2 -25.43 -11.44 -37.85
N LEU A 3 -24.94 -10.24 -37.75
CA LEU A 3 -24.07 -9.77 -36.67
C LEU A 3 -24.93 -9.73 -35.42
N THR A 4 -24.51 -10.38 -34.35
CA THR A 4 -24.88 -10.07 -32.96
C THR A 4 -24.75 -11.31 -32.09
N ALA A 5 -23.54 -11.61 -31.61
CA ALA A 5 -23.32 -12.44 -30.41
C ALA A 5 -21.82 -12.46 -30.04
N LEU A 6 -21.22 -11.27 -29.86
CA LEU A 6 -19.86 -11.15 -29.35
C LEU A 6 -19.80 -9.95 -28.41
N LEU A 7 -20.51 -10.03 -27.27
CA LEU A 7 -20.39 -9.08 -26.18
C LEU A 7 -21.05 -9.72 -24.95
N ALA A 8 -20.25 -10.07 -24.00
CA ALA A 8 -20.54 -10.30 -22.59
C ALA A 8 -19.92 -11.58 -22.03
N SER A 9 -18.60 -11.70 -22.07
CA SER A 9 -17.91 -12.43 -21.00
C SER A 9 -17.48 -11.42 -19.93
N ARG A 10 -18.44 -10.98 -19.14
CA ARG A 10 -18.17 -10.39 -17.81
C ARG A 10 -17.51 -11.50 -16.99
N LEU A 11 -16.21 -11.37 -16.78
CA LEU A 11 -15.50 -12.11 -15.75
C LEU A 11 -16.13 -11.76 -14.40
N GLU A 12 -17.04 -12.59 -13.95
CA GLU A 12 -17.52 -12.60 -12.57
C GLU A 12 -16.32 -12.99 -11.69
N ARG A 13 -15.66 -11.98 -11.14
CA ARG A 13 -14.68 -12.21 -10.08
C ARG A 13 -15.41 -12.89 -8.93
N GLN A 14 -15.00 -14.08 -8.57
CA GLN A 14 -15.58 -14.81 -7.45
C GLN A 14 -15.40 -13.96 -6.18
N PRO A 15 -16.48 -13.64 -5.46
CA PRO A 15 -16.36 -12.86 -4.23
C PRO A 15 -15.61 -13.69 -3.19
N VAL A 16 -14.62 -13.07 -2.53
CA VAL A 16 -13.94 -13.64 -1.38
C VAL A 16 -15.00 -14.07 -0.36
N ALA A 17 -15.09 -15.38 -0.07
CA ALA A 17 -16.06 -15.93 0.88
C ALA A 17 -15.64 -15.55 2.30
N PHE A 18 -16.28 -14.54 2.88
CA PHE A 18 -16.16 -14.23 4.30
C PHE A 18 -16.91 -15.27 5.14
N PRO A 19 -16.35 -15.71 6.29
CA PRO A 19 -17.06 -16.56 7.23
C PRO A 19 -18.40 -15.96 7.67
N PRO A 20 -19.43 -16.78 7.99
CA PRO A 20 -20.81 -16.29 8.29
C PRO A 20 -20.91 -15.21 9.37
N LYS A 21 -19.98 -15.19 10.33
CA LYS A 21 -19.92 -14.17 11.41
C LYS A 21 -19.59 -12.74 10.91
N TYR A 22 -19.26 -12.57 9.63
CA TYR A 22 -18.91 -11.28 9.02
C TYR A 22 -19.89 -10.85 7.92
N GLN A 23 -21.05 -11.51 7.78
CA GLN A 23 -22.04 -11.18 6.74
C GLN A 23 -22.62 -9.76 6.87
N TYR A 24 -22.61 -9.17 8.09
CA TYR A 24 -22.99 -7.76 8.26
C TYR A 24 -22.02 -6.77 7.58
N LEU A 25 -20.78 -7.19 7.28
CA LEU A 25 -19.85 -6.39 6.49
C LEU A 25 -20.24 -6.36 5.00
N ARG A 26 -20.96 -7.36 4.51
CA ARG A 26 -21.41 -7.46 3.12
C ARG A 26 -22.38 -6.34 2.71
N ALA A 27 -23.28 -5.95 3.59
CA ALA A 27 -24.32 -4.93 3.30
C ALA A 27 -23.74 -3.51 3.09
N ASN A 28 -22.49 -3.24 3.54
CA ASN A 28 -21.79 -1.98 3.34
C ASN A 28 -20.76 -2.04 2.19
N ILE A 29 -20.60 -3.20 1.54
CA ILE A 29 -19.61 -3.42 0.47
C ILE A 29 -20.21 -3.14 -0.92
N ASP A 30 -21.50 -3.06 -1.09
CA ASP A 30 -22.16 -2.82 -2.39
C ASP A 30 -21.82 -1.46 -3.05
N ARG A 31 -20.95 -0.67 -2.40
CA ARG A 31 -20.34 0.54 -2.92
C ARG A 31 -18.86 0.68 -2.53
N ALA A 32 -18.20 -0.41 -2.18
CA ALA A 32 -16.81 -0.38 -1.76
C ALA A 32 -15.90 -0.05 -2.96
N MET A 33 -15.08 0.98 -2.78
CA MET A 33 -13.99 1.34 -3.68
C MET A 33 -13.11 0.10 -3.94
N THR A 34 -12.85 -0.22 -5.18
CA THR A 34 -11.90 -1.29 -5.56
C THR A 34 -10.47 -0.89 -5.21
N GLU A 35 -9.55 -1.85 -5.11
CA GLU A 35 -8.12 -1.54 -4.87
C GLU A 35 -7.54 -0.65 -5.97
N PHE A 36 -7.93 -0.86 -7.22
CA PHE A 36 -7.50 -0.02 -8.34
C PHE A 36 -8.03 1.43 -8.25
N GLU A 37 -9.28 1.60 -7.80
CA GLU A 37 -9.81 2.93 -7.50
C GLU A 37 -9.10 3.57 -6.31
N ALA A 38 -8.76 2.77 -5.29
CA ALA A 38 -7.99 3.23 -4.13
C ALA A 38 -6.58 3.69 -4.52
N ILE A 39 -5.89 3.00 -5.45
CA ILE A 39 -4.60 3.43 -6.01
C ILE A 39 -4.70 4.83 -6.60
N LYS A 40 -5.76 5.11 -7.36
CA LYS A 40 -5.96 6.42 -7.99
C LYS A 40 -6.35 7.52 -7.01
N ALA A 41 -7.11 7.17 -5.97
CA ALA A 41 -7.65 8.13 -5.02
C ALA A 41 -6.72 8.45 -3.85
N ARG A 42 -5.78 7.54 -3.53
CA ARG A 42 -4.91 7.69 -2.38
C ARG A 42 -3.80 8.71 -2.61
N HIS A 43 -3.60 9.59 -1.64
CA HIS A 43 -2.47 10.51 -1.59
C HIS A 43 -1.85 10.54 -0.20
N SER A 44 -0.61 11.01 -0.09
CA SER A 44 0.06 11.20 1.19
C SER A 44 -0.56 12.37 1.95
N VAL A 45 -1.28 12.10 3.03
CA VAL A 45 -1.92 13.10 3.88
C VAL A 45 -1.14 13.26 5.18
N ARG A 46 -0.83 14.50 5.56
CA ARG A 46 0.00 14.83 6.73
C ARG A 46 -0.73 15.65 7.79
N LYS A 47 -1.94 16.13 7.49
CA LYS A 47 -2.77 16.91 8.44
C LYS A 47 -4.07 16.17 8.68
N TYR A 48 -4.33 15.83 9.92
CA TYR A 48 -5.47 15.02 10.33
C TYR A 48 -6.40 15.77 11.25
N THR A 49 -7.67 15.38 11.22
CA THR A 49 -8.71 15.86 12.13
C THR A 49 -8.69 15.06 13.43
N ASP A 50 -9.42 15.56 14.43
CA ASP A 50 -9.61 14.85 15.71
C ASP A 50 -10.71 13.78 15.64
N LYS A 51 -11.33 13.57 14.48
CA LYS A 51 -12.42 12.59 14.33
C LYS A 51 -11.88 11.18 14.63
N PRO A 52 -12.46 10.45 15.61
CA PRO A 52 -12.07 9.08 15.90
C PRO A 52 -12.40 8.15 14.75
N ILE A 53 -11.61 7.10 14.58
CA ILE A 53 -11.91 6.04 13.61
C ILE A 53 -13.02 5.16 14.20
N GLU A 54 -14.07 4.93 13.43
CA GLU A 54 -15.24 4.14 13.84
C GLU A 54 -14.81 2.69 14.18
N THR A 55 -15.37 2.15 15.26
CA THR A 55 -15.06 0.80 15.77
C THR A 55 -15.15 -0.29 14.70
N ALA A 56 -16.13 -0.19 13.78
CA ALA A 56 -16.26 -1.15 12.68
C ALA A 56 -15.07 -1.11 11.72
N LYS A 57 -14.53 0.07 11.38
CA LYS A 57 -13.34 0.23 10.54
C LYS A 57 -12.09 -0.30 11.25
N VAL A 58 -11.95 0.00 12.55
CA VAL A 58 -10.86 -0.54 13.38
C VAL A 58 -10.89 -2.06 13.39
N ALA A 59 -12.06 -2.68 13.55
CA ALA A 59 -12.21 -4.13 13.52
C ALA A 59 -11.80 -4.72 12.16
N THR A 60 -12.23 -4.12 11.06
CA THR A 60 -11.84 -4.52 9.70
C THR A 60 -10.32 -4.46 9.50
N ILE A 61 -9.69 -3.37 9.93
CA ILE A 61 -8.23 -3.19 9.84
C ILE A 61 -7.49 -4.22 10.68
N ARG A 62 -7.95 -4.52 11.91
CA ARG A 62 -7.33 -5.53 12.78
C ARG A 62 -7.36 -6.92 12.16
N ILE A 63 -8.50 -7.31 11.57
CA ILE A 63 -8.63 -8.60 10.86
C ILE A 63 -7.65 -8.66 9.66
N ALA A 64 -7.54 -7.57 8.91
CA ALA A 64 -6.59 -7.50 7.79
C ALA A 64 -5.13 -7.64 8.27
N ILE A 65 -4.76 -6.99 9.37
CA ILE A 65 -3.43 -7.10 9.98
C ILE A 65 -3.15 -8.53 10.44
N GLU A 66 -4.09 -9.18 11.11
CA GLU A 66 -3.96 -10.58 11.56
C GLU A 66 -3.69 -11.51 10.38
N ASN A 67 -4.47 -11.39 9.30
CA ASN A 67 -4.29 -12.19 8.08
C ASN A 67 -2.93 -11.91 7.42
N ILE A 68 -2.56 -10.65 7.28
CA ILE A 68 -1.27 -10.24 6.70
C ILE A 68 -0.11 -10.78 7.53
N ASN A 69 -0.13 -10.65 8.84
CA ASN A 69 0.93 -11.16 9.71
C ASN A 69 1.06 -12.69 9.63
N ALA A 70 -0.06 -13.41 9.54
CA ALA A 70 -0.08 -14.86 9.37
C ALA A 70 0.51 -15.29 8.01
N GLU A 71 0.21 -14.55 6.93
CA GLU A 71 0.68 -14.83 5.57
C GLU A 71 2.16 -14.47 5.38
N SER A 72 2.56 -13.30 5.85
CA SER A 72 3.87 -12.70 5.56
C SER A 72 4.97 -13.02 6.57
N GLY A 73 4.60 -13.42 7.79
CA GLY A 73 5.51 -13.54 8.93
C GLY A 73 5.91 -12.20 9.55
N LEU A 74 5.33 -11.08 9.09
CA LEU A 74 5.57 -9.75 9.65
C LEU A 74 4.94 -9.59 11.05
N ASN A 75 5.21 -8.46 11.71
CA ASN A 75 4.67 -8.09 13.01
C ASN A 75 4.06 -6.68 12.92
N ILE A 76 3.13 -6.49 11.97
CA ILE A 76 2.44 -5.22 11.78
C ILE A 76 1.44 -5.03 12.92
N GLN A 77 1.39 -3.81 13.48
CA GLN A 77 0.50 -3.50 14.60
C GLN A 77 -0.21 -2.17 14.35
N LEU A 78 -1.45 -2.06 14.84
CA LEU A 78 -2.24 -0.83 14.83
C LEU A 78 -2.18 -0.16 16.20
N VAL A 79 -1.66 1.07 16.25
CA VAL A 79 -1.67 1.95 17.42
C VAL A 79 -2.77 2.99 17.24
N LEU A 80 -3.59 3.17 18.27
CA LEU A 80 -4.69 4.13 18.31
C LEU A 80 -4.50 5.11 19.48
N ASP A 81 -5.02 6.33 19.29
CA ASP A 81 -5.04 7.40 20.29
C ASP A 81 -3.69 7.71 20.95
N GLU A 82 -2.62 7.65 20.16
CA GLU A 82 -1.25 7.96 20.59
C GLU A 82 -0.70 9.19 19.83
N PRO A 83 -0.86 10.42 20.35
CA PRO A 83 -0.42 11.63 19.66
C PRO A 83 1.07 11.94 19.80
N LYS A 84 1.80 11.29 20.74
CA LYS A 84 3.17 11.66 21.08
C LYS A 84 4.19 11.25 20.04
N ALA A 85 3.88 10.20 19.23
CA ALA A 85 4.77 9.72 18.19
C ALA A 85 5.09 10.81 17.15
N PHE A 86 4.16 11.74 16.92
CA PHE A 86 4.29 12.82 15.93
C PHE A 86 4.37 14.23 16.55
N SER A 87 4.50 14.35 17.86
CA SER A 87 4.42 15.62 18.60
C SER A 87 5.72 16.42 18.71
N SER A 88 6.85 15.94 18.19
CA SER A 88 8.13 16.59 18.45
C SER A 88 8.53 17.64 17.42
N GLY A 89 8.70 18.87 17.88
CA GLY A 89 9.04 20.07 17.12
C GLY A 89 10.44 20.15 16.50
N MET A 90 11.28 19.13 16.60
CA MET A 90 12.65 19.15 16.09
C MET A 90 12.77 18.68 14.62
N TRP A 91 11.72 18.06 14.06
CA TRP A 91 11.72 17.53 12.70
C TRP A 91 10.65 18.20 11.85
N LYS A 92 10.91 19.44 11.43
CA LYS A 92 10.04 20.21 10.51
C LYS A 92 9.90 19.60 9.10
N TYR A 93 10.62 18.53 8.80
CA TYR A 93 10.47 17.78 7.55
C TYR A 93 9.26 16.87 7.65
N GLY A 94 8.24 17.17 6.82
CA GLY A 94 7.00 16.40 6.77
C GLY A 94 5.79 17.06 7.43
N GLN A 95 5.95 18.04 8.31
CA GLN A 95 4.90 18.87 8.96
C GLN A 95 3.62 18.09 9.31
N PHE A 96 3.77 16.99 10.06
CA PHE A 96 2.61 16.25 10.53
C PHE A 96 1.86 17.01 11.61
N SER A 97 0.53 16.99 11.54
CA SER A 97 -0.34 17.54 12.59
C SER A 97 -1.58 16.68 12.79
N GLY A 98 -2.04 16.53 14.03
CA GLY A 98 -3.25 15.80 14.38
C GLY A 98 -3.15 14.26 14.23
N VAL A 99 -1.97 13.71 13.98
CA VAL A 99 -1.79 12.24 13.90
C VAL A 99 -1.94 11.65 15.30
N LYS A 100 -2.89 10.72 15.46
CA LYS A 100 -3.12 9.97 16.72
C LYS A 100 -3.10 8.46 16.50
N ASN A 101 -3.23 8.03 15.23
CA ASN A 101 -3.29 6.62 14.90
C ASN A 101 -2.26 6.31 13.82
N TYR A 102 -1.67 5.14 13.87
CA TYR A 102 -0.69 4.71 12.87
C TYR A 102 -0.49 3.20 12.88
N PHE A 103 -0.05 2.67 11.74
CA PHE A 103 0.48 1.32 11.68
C PHE A 103 1.96 1.34 12.05
N VAL A 104 2.40 0.40 12.86
CA VAL A 104 3.81 0.10 13.11
C VAL A 104 4.20 -1.03 12.17
N MET A 105 5.09 -0.74 11.24
CA MET A 105 5.57 -1.67 10.23
C MET A 105 6.80 -2.38 10.77
N ALA A 106 6.59 -3.48 11.50
CA ALA A 106 7.63 -4.25 12.15
C ALA A 106 7.76 -5.65 11.53
N GLY A 107 8.97 -6.19 11.59
CA GLY A 107 9.32 -7.51 11.10
C GLY A 107 10.81 -7.79 11.19
N PRO A 108 11.28 -8.93 10.68
CA PRO A 108 12.70 -9.28 10.62
C PRO A 108 13.51 -8.21 9.87
N LYS A 109 14.82 -8.20 10.05
CA LYS A 109 15.74 -7.35 9.28
C LYS A 109 16.07 -7.97 7.93
N GLY A 110 16.40 -7.15 6.94
CA GLY A 110 16.89 -7.57 5.62
C GLY A 110 15.98 -7.15 4.49
N ASN A 111 16.52 -7.20 3.27
CA ASN A 111 15.90 -6.67 2.06
C ASN A 111 14.55 -7.34 1.74
N GLU A 112 14.46 -8.66 1.91
CA GLU A 112 13.22 -9.41 1.68
C GLU A 112 12.10 -8.97 2.65
N ALA A 113 12.45 -8.77 3.92
CA ALA A 113 11.49 -8.28 4.91
C ALA A 113 11.06 -6.83 4.61
N GLU A 114 11.98 -5.98 4.16
CA GLU A 114 11.67 -4.61 3.73
C GLU A 114 10.74 -4.59 2.51
N GLU A 115 10.94 -5.46 1.53
CA GLU A 115 10.05 -5.59 0.38
C GLU A 115 8.65 -6.05 0.82
N LYS A 116 8.57 -7.07 1.71
CA LYS A 116 7.30 -7.50 2.32
C LYS A 116 6.61 -6.37 3.09
N ILE A 117 7.37 -5.57 3.86
CA ILE A 117 6.83 -4.39 4.56
C ILE A 117 6.18 -3.44 3.56
N GLY A 118 6.82 -3.15 2.43
CA GLY A 118 6.25 -2.32 1.37
C GLY A 118 4.99 -2.91 0.78
N TYR A 119 5.05 -4.16 0.34
CA TYR A 119 3.94 -4.85 -0.32
C TYR A 119 2.69 -4.97 0.58
N TYR A 120 2.86 -5.52 1.77
CA TYR A 120 1.74 -5.72 2.71
C TYR A 120 1.29 -4.43 3.40
N GLY A 121 2.21 -3.48 3.58
CA GLY A 121 1.87 -2.17 4.09
C GLY A 121 1.00 -1.38 3.12
N GLU A 122 1.28 -1.44 1.82
CA GLU A 122 0.46 -0.77 0.82
C GLU A 122 -0.92 -1.44 0.69
N LYS A 123 -1.03 -2.74 0.88
CA LYS A 123 -2.33 -3.43 1.00
C LYS A 123 -3.20 -2.84 2.11
N LEU A 124 -2.61 -2.51 3.27
CA LEU A 124 -3.31 -1.82 4.36
C LEU A 124 -3.63 -0.36 4.02
N VAL A 125 -2.76 0.33 3.28
CA VAL A 125 -2.99 1.71 2.81
C VAL A 125 -4.19 1.77 1.88
N LEU A 126 -4.30 0.85 0.91
CA LEU A 126 -5.43 0.80 -0.02
C LEU A 126 -6.73 0.40 0.69
N LEU A 127 -6.67 -0.53 1.66
CA LEU A 127 -7.81 -0.85 2.52
C LEU A 127 -8.26 0.39 3.31
N ALA A 128 -7.34 1.13 3.92
CA ALA A 128 -7.66 2.35 4.65
C ALA A 128 -8.34 3.39 3.73
N GLN A 129 -7.83 3.56 2.51
CA GLN A 129 -8.43 4.44 1.49
C GLN A 129 -9.84 3.99 1.14
N ALA A 130 -10.08 2.71 0.92
CA ALA A 130 -11.41 2.15 0.65
C ALA A 130 -12.38 2.34 1.82
N LEU A 131 -11.88 2.39 3.04
CA LEU A 131 -12.64 2.72 4.25
C LEU A 131 -12.85 4.23 4.46
N GLY A 132 -12.38 5.07 3.53
CA GLY A 132 -12.47 6.54 3.61
C GLY A 132 -11.52 7.16 4.63
N LEU A 133 -10.42 6.47 4.95
CA LEU A 133 -9.32 6.97 5.78
C LEU A 133 -8.15 7.40 4.89
N ASN A 134 -7.36 8.34 5.41
CA ASN A 134 -6.15 8.80 4.74
C ASN A 134 -4.91 8.27 5.46
N THR A 135 -3.81 8.16 4.70
CA THR A 135 -2.54 7.61 5.19
C THR A 135 -1.35 8.41 4.71
N CYS A 136 -0.20 8.20 5.36
CA CYS A 136 1.10 8.63 4.87
C CYS A 136 2.19 7.72 5.40
N TRP A 137 3.05 7.20 4.52
CA TRP A 137 4.27 6.49 4.89
C TRP A 137 5.27 7.43 5.56
N VAL A 138 5.90 6.99 6.67
CA VAL A 138 6.80 7.81 7.48
C VAL A 138 8.02 6.99 7.91
N GLY A 139 9.17 7.29 7.32
CA GLY A 139 10.42 6.57 7.60
C GLY A 139 11.16 7.10 8.83
N LEU A 140 11.26 8.43 8.99
CA LEU A 140 12.17 9.05 9.97
C LEU A 140 11.51 10.03 10.94
N THR A 141 10.42 10.68 10.55
CA THR A 141 9.84 11.81 11.28
C THR A 141 8.80 11.41 12.32
N TYR A 142 9.07 10.36 13.09
CA TYR A 142 8.24 9.89 14.21
C TYR A 142 9.12 9.44 15.38
N LYS A 143 8.52 9.33 16.56
CA LYS A 143 9.15 8.75 17.76
C LYS A 143 8.56 7.38 18.05
N LYS A 144 9.42 6.43 18.41
CA LYS A 144 8.98 5.15 18.98
C LYS A 144 8.56 5.39 20.42
N ILE A 145 7.29 5.18 20.73
CA ILE A 145 6.75 5.39 22.07
C ILE A 145 6.75 4.05 22.82
N PRO A 146 7.49 3.93 23.94
CA PRO A 146 7.53 2.68 24.70
C PRO A 146 6.13 2.23 25.15
N GLY A 147 5.86 0.92 25.06
CA GLY A 147 4.60 0.32 25.51
C GLY A 147 3.43 0.43 24.55
N THR A 148 3.57 1.09 23.38
CA THR A 148 2.48 1.20 22.40
C THR A 148 2.46 0.05 21.40
N PHE A 149 3.55 -0.68 21.26
CA PHE A 149 3.70 -1.86 20.42
C PHE A 149 4.73 -2.83 21.00
N THR A 150 4.76 -4.05 20.51
CA THR A 150 5.69 -5.10 20.93
C THR A 150 6.52 -5.61 19.77
N LEU A 151 7.78 -5.95 20.01
CA LEU A 151 8.66 -6.59 19.04
C LEU A 151 8.97 -8.01 19.49
N ARG A 152 8.98 -8.95 18.56
CA ARG A 152 9.50 -10.30 18.76
C ARG A 152 11.03 -10.25 18.68
N ASP A 153 11.68 -11.30 19.18
CA ASP A 153 13.14 -11.43 19.04
C ASP A 153 13.53 -11.40 17.56
N GLY A 154 14.49 -10.54 17.23
CA GLY A 154 14.95 -10.34 15.85
C GLY A 154 14.14 -9.33 15.02
N ASP A 155 12.96 -8.89 15.47
CA ASP A 155 12.19 -7.87 14.77
C ASP A 155 12.79 -6.46 14.96
N SER A 156 12.52 -5.62 13.98
CA SER A 156 12.76 -4.18 14.05
C SER A 156 11.57 -3.40 13.49
N VAL A 157 11.40 -2.16 13.93
CA VAL A 157 10.46 -1.23 13.26
C VAL A 157 11.18 -0.63 12.07
N HIS A 158 10.68 -0.89 10.86
CA HIS A 158 11.21 -0.36 9.60
C HIS A 158 10.71 1.06 9.33
N CYS A 159 9.41 1.29 9.53
CA CYS A 159 8.74 2.58 9.36
C CYS A 159 7.38 2.55 10.07
N VAL A 160 6.64 3.65 9.99
CA VAL A 160 5.24 3.70 10.39
C VAL A 160 4.39 4.28 9.25
N ILE A 161 3.07 4.07 9.30
CA ILE A 161 2.12 4.67 8.37
C ILE A 161 1.09 5.44 9.19
N ALA A 162 1.09 6.77 9.09
CA ALA A 162 0.08 7.61 9.73
C ALA A 162 -1.32 7.29 9.17
N LEU A 163 -2.34 7.31 10.04
CA LEU A 163 -3.71 6.89 9.71
C LEU A 163 -4.73 7.81 10.36
N GLY A 164 -5.80 8.15 9.63
CA GLY A 164 -6.91 8.94 10.17
C GLY A 164 -7.72 9.66 9.11
N TYR A 165 -8.52 10.61 9.51
CA TYR A 165 -9.27 11.49 8.61
C TYR A 165 -8.47 12.74 8.31
N GLY A 166 -8.06 12.91 7.06
CA GLY A 166 -7.33 14.09 6.61
C GLY A 166 -8.18 15.36 6.62
N THR A 167 -7.54 16.51 6.86
CA THR A 167 -8.17 17.82 6.71
C THR A 167 -8.34 18.21 5.24
N ILE A 168 -7.52 17.62 4.36
CA ILE A 168 -7.54 17.75 2.90
C ILE A 168 -7.21 16.38 2.29
N PRO A 169 -7.68 16.08 1.06
CA PRO A 169 -7.45 14.78 0.43
C PRO A 169 -6.00 14.52 0.00
N GLY A 170 -5.12 15.52 0.08
CA GLY A 170 -3.78 15.44 -0.48
C GLY A 170 -3.77 15.73 -1.98
N VAL A 171 -2.59 15.58 -2.60
CA VAL A 171 -2.40 15.80 -4.04
C VAL A 171 -1.54 14.69 -4.62
N GLN A 172 -1.77 14.39 -5.90
CA GLN A 172 -0.94 13.44 -6.63
C GLN A 172 0.49 13.96 -6.73
N HIS A 173 1.45 13.07 -6.49
CA HIS A 173 2.86 13.41 -6.65
C HIS A 173 3.26 13.53 -8.13
N PRO A 174 4.30 14.30 -8.47
CA PRO A 174 4.83 14.35 -9.83
C PRO A 174 5.36 12.98 -10.27
N GLN A 175 5.09 12.62 -11.51
CA GLN A 175 5.56 11.39 -12.14
C GLN A 175 6.59 11.70 -13.21
N LYS A 176 7.53 10.78 -13.40
CA LYS A 176 8.46 10.78 -14.51
C LYS A 176 7.87 9.97 -15.68
N PRO A 177 8.38 10.12 -16.92
CA PRO A 177 7.94 9.31 -18.06
C PRO A 177 8.08 7.80 -17.78
N VAL A 178 7.05 7.02 -18.12
CA VAL A 178 6.97 5.58 -17.81
C VAL A 178 8.11 4.78 -18.43
N GLU A 179 8.61 5.20 -19.57
CA GLU A 179 9.72 4.58 -20.31
C GLU A 179 11.02 4.48 -19.50
N ASN A 180 11.16 5.35 -18.48
CA ASN A 180 12.32 5.33 -17.60
C ASN A 180 12.29 4.15 -16.60
N PHE A 181 11.16 3.47 -16.44
CA PHE A 181 10.90 2.52 -15.37
C PHE A 181 10.78 1.07 -15.81
N TYR A 182 10.86 0.79 -17.11
CA TYR A 182 10.85 -0.59 -17.57
C TYR A 182 11.86 -0.87 -18.68
N GLU A 183 12.12 -2.14 -18.90
CA GLU A 183 12.80 -2.73 -20.03
C GLU A 183 11.94 -3.86 -20.56
N ALA A 184 11.84 -3.99 -21.88
CA ALA A 184 11.13 -5.09 -22.55
C ALA A 184 11.71 -5.33 -23.94
N ASP A 185 11.74 -6.58 -24.37
CA ASP A 185 12.07 -6.93 -25.74
C ASP A 185 10.78 -6.82 -26.58
N GLY A 186 10.72 -5.78 -27.43
CA GLY A 186 9.55 -5.48 -28.26
C GLY A 186 8.49 -4.62 -27.57
N VAL A 187 7.26 -4.71 -28.09
CA VAL A 187 6.14 -3.91 -27.55
C VAL A 187 5.51 -4.63 -26.36
N PRO A 188 5.50 -4.00 -25.16
CA PRO A 188 4.89 -4.61 -23.99
C PRO A 188 3.39 -4.83 -24.19
N PRO A 189 2.82 -5.93 -23.65
CA PRO A 189 1.38 -6.14 -23.67
C PRO A 189 0.64 -5.14 -22.80
N GLN A 190 -0.65 -4.93 -23.07
CA GLN A 190 -1.45 -3.92 -22.38
C GLN A 190 -1.50 -4.13 -20.87
N TRP A 191 -1.64 -5.38 -20.38
CA TRP A 191 -1.64 -5.67 -18.94
C TRP A 191 -0.36 -5.19 -18.23
N PHE A 192 0.80 -5.27 -18.92
CA PHE A 192 2.05 -4.79 -18.36
C PHE A 192 2.06 -3.26 -18.25
N MET A 193 1.59 -2.56 -19.29
CA MET A 193 1.48 -1.10 -19.27
C MET A 193 0.48 -0.61 -18.24
N ASP A 194 -0.67 -1.29 -18.08
CA ASP A 194 -1.64 -0.99 -17.01
C ASP A 194 -1.00 -1.13 -15.62
N GLY A 195 -0.19 -2.19 -15.43
CA GLY A 195 0.61 -2.39 -14.22
C GLY A 195 1.63 -1.27 -13.98
N MET A 196 2.34 -0.84 -15.03
CA MET A 196 3.32 0.24 -14.96
C MET A 196 2.68 1.58 -14.61
N ASP A 197 1.53 1.91 -15.20
CA ASP A 197 0.78 3.12 -14.90
C ASP A 197 0.35 3.15 -13.41
N ALA A 198 -0.08 2.02 -12.88
CA ALA A 198 -0.42 1.91 -11.46
C ALA A 198 0.82 2.00 -10.55
N ALA A 199 1.94 1.36 -10.94
CA ALA A 199 3.20 1.42 -10.20
C ALA A 199 3.73 2.86 -10.07
N LEU A 200 3.53 3.69 -11.10
CA LEU A 200 3.90 5.11 -11.06
C LEU A 200 3.05 5.95 -10.12
N LEU A 201 1.86 5.48 -9.71
CA LEU A 201 1.03 6.12 -8.68
C LEU A 201 1.46 5.75 -7.26
N ALA A 202 2.35 4.77 -7.11
CA ALA A 202 2.82 4.30 -5.81
C ALA A 202 3.63 5.39 -5.07
N PRO A 203 3.42 5.55 -3.76
CA PRO A 203 4.27 6.43 -2.97
C PRO A 203 5.66 5.82 -2.82
N THR A 204 6.69 6.65 -2.95
CA THR A 204 8.08 6.28 -2.67
C THR A 204 8.72 7.27 -1.72
N ALA A 205 9.74 6.86 -0.99
CA ALA A 205 10.46 7.73 -0.06
C ALA A 205 10.93 9.00 -0.78
N ILE A 206 10.56 10.18 -0.26
CA ILE A 206 10.82 11.50 -0.87
C ILE A 206 10.46 11.62 -2.37
N ASN A 207 9.54 10.79 -2.86
CA ASN A 207 9.19 10.63 -4.28
C ASN A 207 10.40 10.29 -5.17
N GLN A 208 11.32 9.47 -4.67
CA GLN A 208 12.57 9.15 -5.36
C GLN A 208 12.36 8.29 -6.61
N GLN A 209 11.32 7.43 -6.66
CA GLN A 209 10.99 6.57 -7.80
C GLN A 209 12.23 5.79 -8.29
N LYS A 210 12.87 5.02 -7.39
CA LYS A 210 14.11 4.28 -7.64
C LYS A 210 13.87 2.79 -7.82
N PHE A 211 13.11 2.45 -8.85
CA PHE A 211 12.77 1.08 -9.23
C PHE A 211 12.82 0.89 -10.75
N LYS A 212 12.90 -0.35 -11.18
CA LYS A 212 12.83 -0.77 -12.58
C LYS A 212 12.09 -2.10 -12.69
N PHE A 213 11.25 -2.24 -13.72
CA PHE A 213 10.61 -3.49 -14.11
C PHE A 213 11.26 -4.01 -15.40
N ILE A 214 11.43 -5.31 -15.51
CA ILE A 214 11.96 -5.95 -16.72
C ILE A 214 10.97 -7.04 -17.11
N LEU A 215 10.42 -6.90 -18.31
CA LEU A 215 9.54 -7.90 -18.91
C LEU A 215 10.39 -8.86 -19.74
N HIS A 216 10.40 -10.12 -19.33
CA HIS A 216 11.07 -11.21 -20.02
C HIS A 216 10.06 -12.04 -20.82
N GLU A 217 10.56 -12.91 -21.70
CA GLU A 217 9.74 -13.89 -22.43
C GLU A 217 8.89 -14.76 -21.49
N GLY A 218 7.71 -15.17 -21.97
CA GLY A 218 6.79 -16.00 -21.20
C GLY A 218 6.09 -15.27 -20.06
N ASN A 219 5.91 -13.94 -20.20
CA ASN A 219 5.24 -13.09 -19.21
C ASN A 219 5.88 -13.15 -17.82
N LYS A 220 7.19 -13.26 -17.77
CA LYS A 220 7.95 -13.19 -16.51
C LYS A 220 8.37 -11.75 -16.23
N VAL A 221 8.13 -11.30 -15.02
CA VAL A 221 8.45 -9.93 -14.61
C VAL A 221 9.49 -9.94 -13.50
N GLU A 222 10.62 -9.30 -13.75
CA GLU A 222 11.67 -9.02 -12.78
C GLU A 222 11.58 -7.58 -12.31
N THR A 223 11.93 -7.32 -11.05
CA THR A 223 12.01 -5.97 -10.52
C THR A 223 13.37 -5.71 -9.90
N LYS A 224 13.85 -4.47 -10.03
CA LYS A 224 15.12 -4.04 -9.45
C LYS A 224 14.98 -2.73 -8.70
N THR A 225 15.68 -2.61 -7.59
CA THR A 225 15.94 -1.32 -6.95
C THR A 225 17.06 -0.60 -7.68
N LEU A 226 16.95 0.73 -7.78
CA LEU A 226 18.03 1.58 -8.25
C LEU A 226 18.71 2.26 -7.06
N PHE A 227 19.97 2.59 -7.21
CA PHE A 227 20.75 3.24 -6.14
C PHE A 227 20.07 4.52 -5.64
N SER A 228 20.00 4.65 -4.31
CA SER A 228 19.51 5.84 -3.63
C SER A 228 20.27 6.09 -2.33
N MET A 229 20.60 7.34 -2.07
CA MET A 229 21.16 7.78 -0.78
C MET A 229 20.08 7.93 0.30
N ALA A 230 18.81 8.03 -0.07
CA ALA A 230 17.69 8.20 0.87
C ALA A 230 17.31 6.89 1.60
N GLY A 231 17.81 5.74 1.13
CA GLY A 231 17.38 4.43 1.63
C GLY A 231 15.93 4.09 1.23
N TYR A 232 15.33 3.12 1.92
CA TYR A 232 13.93 2.67 1.74
C TYR A 232 13.60 2.07 0.36
N THR A 233 14.58 1.84 -0.51
CA THR A 233 14.33 1.35 -1.89
C THR A 233 13.67 -0.02 -1.93
N ASN A 234 13.94 -0.92 -0.98
CA ASN A 234 13.27 -2.22 -0.91
C ASN A 234 11.81 -2.07 -0.46
N ILE A 235 11.52 -1.17 0.49
CA ILE A 235 10.14 -0.87 0.90
C ILE A 235 9.39 -0.25 -0.30
N ASP A 236 9.99 0.74 -0.97
CA ASP A 236 9.42 1.35 -2.18
C ASP A 236 9.15 0.29 -3.25
N LEU A 237 10.06 -0.69 -3.42
CA LEU A 237 9.89 -1.79 -4.37
C LEU A 237 8.66 -2.64 -4.04
N GLY A 238 8.47 -2.99 -2.77
CA GLY A 238 7.27 -3.72 -2.33
C GLY A 238 5.98 -2.96 -2.63
N ILE A 239 5.96 -1.65 -2.39
CA ILE A 239 4.81 -0.78 -2.68
C ILE A 239 4.48 -0.79 -4.18
N VAL A 240 5.48 -0.55 -5.04
CA VAL A 240 5.26 -0.50 -6.49
C VAL A 240 4.88 -1.87 -7.07
N LYS A 241 5.41 -2.97 -6.53
CA LYS A 241 5.00 -4.35 -6.91
C LYS A 241 3.53 -4.60 -6.62
N TYR A 242 3.03 -4.15 -5.46
CA TYR A 242 1.62 -4.31 -5.14
C TYR A 242 0.71 -3.52 -6.08
N HIS A 243 1.04 -2.26 -6.36
CA HIS A 243 0.30 -1.44 -7.32
C HIS A 243 0.29 -2.06 -8.71
N PHE A 244 1.45 -2.51 -9.20
CA PHE A 244 1.58 -3.20 -10.48
C PHE A 244 0.68 -4.44 -10.53
N GLU A 245 0.74 -5.30 -9.52
CA GLU A 245 -0.01 -6.55 -9.46
C GLU A 245 -1.54 -6.32 -9.48
N VAL A 246 -2.03 -5.30 -8.75
CA VAL A 246 -3.46 -4.95 -8.73
C VAL A 246 -3.97 -4.54 -10.11
N ALA A 247 -3.18 -3.84 -10.90
CA ALA A 247 -3.61 -3.35 -12.21
C ALA A 247 -3.29 -4.33 -13.35
N ALA A 248 -2.14 -4.98 -13.30
CA ALA A 248 -1.73 -5.95 -14.31
C ALA A 248 -2.59 -7.24 -14.30
N GLY A 249 -3.15 -7.59 -13.12
CA GLY A 249 -3.81 -8.89 -12.92
C GLY A 249 -2.79 -10.02 -12.72
N LYS A 250 -2.85 -10.62 -11.54
CA LYS A 250 -1.86 -11.63 -11.09
C LYS A 250 -1.81 -12.87 -11.98
N GLU A 251 -2.89 -13.14 -12.69
CA GLU A 251 -3.05 -14.24 -13.65
C GLU A 251 -2.27 -14.05 -14.95
N ASN A 252 -1.84 -12.82 -15.27
CA ASN A 252 -1.21 -12.48 -16.54
C ASN A 252 0.30 -12.68 -16.55
N PHE A 253 0.93 -12.84 -15.38
CA PHE A 253 2.40 -12.90 -15.29
C PHE A 253 2.89 -13.71 -14.08
N THR A 254 4.21 -13.92 -14.05
CA THR A 254 4.90 -14.56 -12.91
C THR A 254 6.08 -13.67 -12.49
N TRP A 255 6.21 -13.44 -11.20
CA TRP A 255 7.40 -12.80 -10.64
C TRP A 255 8.63 -13.70 -10.75
N LEU A 256 9.80 -13.11 -11.11
CA LEU A 256 11.12 -13.75 -11.04
C LEU A 256 11.81 -13.44 -9.72
#